data_fa531f6406246c4c43f44d73307ebcaa
#
_entry.id   fa531f6406246c4c43f44d73307ebcaa
#
_cell.length_a   1.000
_cell.length_b   1.000
_cell.length_c   1.000
_cell.angle_alpha   90.00
_cell.angle_beta   90.00
_cell.angle_gamma   90.00
#
_symmetry.space_group_name_H-M   'P 1'
#
loop_
_entity.id
_entity.type
_entity.pdbx_description
1 polymer ?
#
loop_
_entity_poly.entity_id
_entity_poly.type
_entity_poly.pdbx_seq_one_letter_code
_entity_poly.pdbx_strand_id
1 'polypeptide(L)'
;MTQAAPTTGMPRRGPTPDIFSPQTHLMGRLAFPVVTGLIYGYWAAANRRSGGPITGWNLLFGFVTAIVFALVLFAVLTIASRLRREVHAVMWTAFMGIAFGFLYSQSGESILRCVAMSLAVAAVTFIVMFYRFYTHEDAAGHRIR
;
A
#
# COMPACT_ATOMS: atom_id res chain seq x y z
N MET A 1 -42.32 36.65 27.76
CA MET A 1 -40.85 36.94 27.70
C MET A 1 -40.14 35.60 27.55
N THR A 2 -39.83 35.21 26.33
CA THR A 2 -39.15 33.95 26.00
C THR A 2 -37.64 34.25 25.88
N GLN A 3 -36.90 33.81 26.86
CA GLN A 3 -35.46 33.96 26.90
C GLN A 3 -34.79 32.89 26.03
N ALA A 4 -34.20 33.28 24.89
CA ALA A 4 -33.46 32.37 24.03
C ALA A 4 -32.18 31.96 24.75
N ALA A 5 -31.94 30.67 24.91
CA ALA A 5 -30.72 30.10 25.46
C ALA A 5 -29.51 30.46 24.59
N PRO A 6 -28.36 30.85 25.17
CA PRO A 6 -27.16 31.11 24.39
C PRO A 6 -26.67 29.81 23.76
N THR A 7 -26.61 29.77 22.43
CA THR A 7 -25.94 28.68 21.68
C THR A 7 -24.44 28.76 21.97
N THR A 8 -23.99 27.90 22.88
CA THR A 8 -22.55 27.70 23.15
C THR A 8 -21.91 27.18 21.88
N GLY A 9 -21.29 28.07 21.13
CA GLY A 9 -20.50 27.68 19.96
C GLY A 9 -19.42 26.71 20.38
N MET A 10 -19.50 25.46 19.95
CA MET A 10 -18.40 24.52 20.10
C MET A 10 -17.14 25.14 19.50
N PRO A 11 -16.01 25.14 20.23
CA PRO A 11 -14.76 25.64 19.67
C PRO A 11 -14.44 24.83 18.42
N ARG A 12 -14.42 25.51 17.27
CA ARG A 12 -13.88 24.93 16.03
C ARG A 12 -12.44 24.54 16.34
N ARG A 13 -12.19 23.23 16.46
CA ARG A 13 -10.81 22.71 16.47
C ARG A 13 -10.15 23.22 15.20
N GLY A 14 -9.21 24.14 15.35
CA GLY A 14 -8.35 24.56 14.25
C GLY A 14 -7.65 23.36 13.60
N PRO A 15 -7.24 23.46 12.33
CA PRO A 15 -6.48 22.40 11.69
C PRO A 15 -5.26 22.09 12.57
N THR A 16 -5.05 20.81 12.83
CA THR A 16 -3.84 20.33 13.55
C THR A 16 -2.62 20.91 12.84
N PRO A 17 -1.69 21.58 13.57
CA PRO A 17 -0.52 22.15 12.93
C PRO A 17 0.25 21.05 12.20
N ASP A 18 0.51 21.27 10.93
CA ASP A 18 1.31 20.37 10.10
C ASP A 18 2.76 20.55 10.55
N ILE A 19 3.32 19.56 11.26
CA ILE A 19 4.67 19.60 11.84
C ILE A 19 5.73 19.48 10.73
N PHE A 20 5.34 18.98 9.55
CA PHE A 20 6.23 18.75 8.42
C PHE A 20 5.96 19.73 7.27
N SER A 21 7.02 20.20 6.64
CA SER A 21 6.92 21.07 5.47
C SER A 21 6.29 20.34 4.27
N PRO A 22 5.65 21.04 3.32
CA PRO A 22 5.11 20.43 2.10
C PRO A 22 6.17 19.65 1.30
N GLN A 23 7.42 20.06 1.36
CA GLN A 23 8.55 19.36 0.73
C GLN A 23 8.83 18.01 1.39
N THR A 24 8.75 17.93 2.71
CA THR A 24 8.93 16.67 3.46
C THR A 24 7.83 15.66 3.12
N HIS A 25 6.59 16.11 2.96
CA HIS A 25 5.49 15.25 2.52
C HIS A 25 5.70 14.74 1.09
N LEU A 26 6.18 15.58 0.18
CA LEU A 26 6.48 15.18 -1.19
C LEU A 26 7.64 14.18 -1.24
N MET A 27 8.72 14.46 -0.51
CA MET A 27 9.86 13.55 -0.42
C MET A 27 9.45 12.19 0.18
N GLY A 28 8.66 12.17 1.24
CA GLY A 28 8.15 10.93 1.82
C GLY A 28 7.29 10.13 0.84
N ARG A 29 6.45 10.80 0.07
CA ARG A 29 5.59 10.19 -0.95
C ARG A 29 6.37 9.55 -2.10
N LEU A 30 7.53 10.09 -2.44
CA LEU A 30 8.42 9.54 -3.48
C LEU A 30 9.39 8.51 -2.90
N ALA A 31 9.97 8.78 -1.73
CA ALA A 31 10.95 7.90 -1.10
C ALA A 31 10.36 6.56 -0.69
N PHE A 32 9.12 6.54 -0.19
CA PHE A 32 8.49 5.31 0.29
C PHE A 32 8.37 4.22 -0.80
N PRO A 33 7.83 4.48 -2.01
CA PRO A 33 7.81 3.49 -3.09
C PRO A 33 9.21 3.07 -3.54
N VAL A 34 10.17 4.00 -3.57
CA VAL A 34 11.55 3.69 -4.00
C VAL A 34 12.22 2.75 -2.99
N VAL A 35 12.18 3.07 -1.70
CA VAL A 35 12.81 2.26 -0.66
C VAL A 35 12.16 0.87 -0.58
N THR A 36 10.83 0.79 -0.58
CA THR A 36 10.11 -0.49 -0.58
C THR A 36 10.36 -1.29 -1.85
N GLY A 37 10.46 -0.62 -2.99
CA GLY A 37 10.81 -1.24 -4.27
C GLY A 37 12.21 -1.84 -4.25
N LEU A 38 13.20 -1.15 -3.70
CA LEU A 38 14.56 -1.68 -3.56
C LEU A 38 14.61 -2.92 -2.65
N ILE A 39 13.90 -2.88 -1.52
CA ILE A 39 13.80 -4.04 -0.61
C ILE A 39 13.13 -5.22 -1.32
N TYR A 40 12.04 -4.96 -2.03
CA TYR A 40 11.30 -5.97 -2.77
C TYR A 40 12.12 -6.60 -3.91
N GLY A 41 12.80 -5.76 -4.71
CA GLY A 41 13.67 -6.22 -5.80
C GLY A 41 14.86 -7.01 -5.31
N TYR A 42 15.47 -6.60 -4.17
CA TYR A 42 16.52 -7.39 -3.52
C TYR A 42 16.02 -8.79 -3.13
N TRP A 43 14.83 -8.87 -2.53
CA TRP A 43 14.24 -10.15 -2.10
C TRP A 43 13.87 -11.04 -3.29
N ALA A 44 13.30 -10.47 -4.35
CA ALA A 44 12.99 -11.21 -5.56
C ALA A 44 14.27 -11.81 -6.20
N ALA A 45 15.34 -11.02 -6.27
CA ALA A 45 16.63 -11.48 -6.77
C ALA A 45 17.28 -12.55 -5.87
N ALA A 46 17.14 -12.40 -4.56
CA ALA A 46 17.66 -13.37 -3.59
C ALA A 46 16.93 -14.71 -3.67
N ASN A 47 15.58 -14.68 -3.73
CA ASN A 47 14.77 -15.89 -3.88
C ASN A 47 15.09 -16.64 -5.19
N ARG A 48 15.13 -15.91 -6.32
CA ARG A 48 15.45 -16.50 -7.62
C ARG A 48 16.81 -17.17 -7.66
N ARG A 49 17.77 -16.67 -6.92
CA ARG A 49 19.13 -17.20 -6.86
C ARG A 49 19.24 -18.49 -6.03
N SER A 50 18.35 -18.71 -5.05
CA SER A 50 18.35 -19.91 -4.17
C SER A 50 19.72 -20.23 -3.57
N GLY A 51 20.49 -19.22 -3.16
CA GLY A 51 21.84 -19.39 -2.60
C GLY A 51 22.98 -19.47 -3.61
N GLY A 52 22.69 -19.46 -4.92
CA GLY A 52 23.71 -19.46 -5.98
C GLY A 52 24.50 -18.13 -6.10
N PRO A 53 25.47 -18.03 -7.01
CA PRO A 53 26.31 -16.86 -7.18
C PRO A 53 25.51 -15.65 -7.66
N ILE A 54 25.98 -14.45 -7.30
CA ILE A 54 25.45 -13.20 -7.80
C ILE A 54 25.97 -12.97 -9.22
N THR A 55 25.07 -13.00 -10.19
CA THR A 55 25.39 -12.72 -11.60
C THR A 55 24.86 -11.36 -12.04
N GLY A 56 25.40 -10.82 -13.13
CA GLY A 56 24.87 -9.56 -13.72
C GLY A 56 23.40 -9.66 -14.08
N TRP A 57 22.93 -10.82 -14.56
CA TRP A 57 21.52 -11.11 -14.83
C TRP A 57 20.64 -11.05 -13.58
N ASN A 58 21.13 -11.61 -12.47
CA ASN A 58 20.41 -11.57 -11.20
C ASN A 58 20.29 -10.14 -10.67
N LEU A 59 21.37 -9.36 -10.82
CA LEU A 59 21.38 -7.96 -10.44
C LEU A 59 20.40 -7.13 -11.28
N LEU A 60 20.45 -7.30 -12.60
CA LEU A 60 19.51 -6.65 -13.52
C LEU A 60 18.04 -7.00 -13.18
N PHE A 61 17.74 -8.27 -12.94
CA PHE A 61 16.41 -8.72 -12.55
C PHE A 61 15.96 -8.04 -11.26
N GLY A 62 16.82 -7.94 -10.24
CA GLY A 62 16.50 -7.25 -8.99
C GLY A 62 16.18 -5.77 -9.18
N PHE A 63 16.99 -5.05 -9.96
CA PHE A 63 16.75 -3.63 -10.23
C PHE A 63 15.48 -3.39 -11.07
N VAL A 64 15.26 -4.18 -12.10
CA VAL A 64 14.02 -4.08 -12.90
C VAL A 64 12.80 -4.35 -12.03
N THR A 65 12.85 -5.39 -11.20
CA THR A 65 11.76 -5.70 -10.27
C THR A 65 11.54 -4.57 -9.27
N ALA A 66 12.60 -3.96 -8.73
CA ALA A 66 12.52 -2.83 -7.83
C ALA A 66 11.83 -1.63 -8.48
N ILE A 67 12.22 -1.28 -9.70
CA ILE A 67 11.65 -0.16 -10.45
C ILE A 67 10.17 -0.41 -10.75
N VAL A 68 9.83 -1.58 -11.28
CA VAL A 68 8.43 -1.94 -11.60
C VAL A 68 7.56 -1.89 -10.33
N PHE A 69 8.04 -2.49 -9.24
CA PHE A 69 7.31 -2.46 -7.97
C PHE A 69 7.11 -1.04 -7.45
N ALA A 70 8.15 -0.20 -7.48
CA ALA A 70 8.08 1.19 -7.04
C ALA A 70 7.07 2.00 -7.86
N LEU A 71 7.07 1.83 -9.19
CA LEU A 71 6.12 2.50 -10.09
C LEU A 71 4.67 2.05 -9.83
N VAL A 72 4.45 0.74 -9.68
CA VAL A 72 3.11 0.21 -9.40
C VAL A 72 2.64 0.68 -8.02
N LEU A 73 3.48 0.62 -7.00
CA LEU A 73 3.13 1.11 -5.66
C LEU A 73 2.83 2.61 -5.67
N PHE A 74 3.61 3.40 -6.38
CA PHE A 74 3.35 4.83 -6.55
C PHE A 74 2.01 5.09 -7.23
N ALA A 75 1.69 4.34 -8.29
CA ALA A 75 0.39 4.40 -8.96
C ALA A 75 -0.76 4.03 -8.02
N VAL A 76 -0.62 2.92 -7.28
CA VAL A 76 -1.60 2.47 -6.27
C VAL A 76 -1.84 3.57 -5.24
N LEU A 77 -0.80 4.14 -4.65
CA LEU A 77 -0.90 5.22 -3.66
C LEU A 77 -1.57 6.49 -4.22
N THR A 78 -1.34 6.78 -5.50
CA THR A 78 -1.92 7.97 -6.16
C THR A 78 -3.39 7.77 -6.50
N ILE A 79 -3.76 6.58 -6.97
CA ILE A 79 -5.13 6.25 -7.37
C ILE A 79 -6.00 5.97 -6.14
N ALA A 80 -5.44 5.32 -5.13
CA ALA A 80 -6.12 4.92 -3.90
C ALA A 80 -6.92 6.06 -3.25
N SER A 81 -6.33 7.25 -3.21
CA SER A 81 -6.95 8.45 -2.61
C SER A 81 -8.21 8.95 -3.34
N ARG A 82 -8.51 8.41 -4.53
CA ARG A 82 -9.65 8.81 -5.38
C ARG A 82 -10.75 7.76 -5.46
N LEU A 83 -10.52 6.58 -4.85
CA LEU A 83 -11.44 5.44 -4.97
C LEU A 83 -12.42 5.41 -3.81
N ARG A 84 -13.62 4.86 -4.10
CA ARG A 84 -14.58 4.49 -3.06
C ARG A 84 -13.96 3.43 -2.14
N ARG A 85 -14.31 3.44 -0.86
CA ARG A 85 -13.77 2.53 0.17
C ARG A 85 -13.71 1.05 -0.26
N GLU A 86 -14.73 0.56 -0.97
CA GLU A 86 -14.80 -0.84 -1.41
C GLU A 86 -13.75 -1.14 -2.50
N VAL A 87 -13.68 -0.28 -3.52
CA VAL A 87 -12.69 -0.40 -4.61
C VAL A 87 -11.27 -0.20 -4.09
N HIS A 88 -11.11 0.68 -3.11
CA HIS A 88 -9.85 0.91 -2.42
C HIS A 88 -9.35 -0.38 -1.73
N ALA A 89 -10.24 -1.09 -1.00
CA ALA A 89 -9.90 -2.37 -0.37
C ALA A 89 -9.53 -3.44 -1.40
N VAL A 90 -10.30 -3.57 -2.49
CA VAL A 90 -10.03 -4.53 -3.57
C VAL A 90 -8.68 -4.24 -4.25
N MET A 91 -8.38 -2.98 -4.50
CA MET A 91 -7.12 -2.58 -5.12
C MET A 91 -5.90 -2.96 -4.27
N TRP A 92 -5.93 -2.71 -2.95
CA TRP A 92 -4.87 -3.13 -2.05
C TRP A 92 -4.76 -4.65 -1.95
N THR A 93 -5.88 -5.35 -1.95
CA THR A 93 -5.95 -6.81 -1.97
C THR A 93 -5.27 -7.39 -3.20
N ALA A 94 -5.61 -6.87 -4.37
CA ALA A 94 -5.01 -7.29 -5.64
C ALA A 94 -3.50 -6.99 -5.66
N PHE A 95 -3.09 -5.79 -5.25
CA PHE A 95 -1.68 -5.42 -5.20
C PHE A 95 -0.88 -6.34 -4.27
N MET A 96 -1.35 -6.58 -3.05
CA MET A 96 -0.64 -7.42 -2.08
C MET A 96 -0.60 -8.88 -2.51
N GLY A 97 -1.71 -9.42 -3.05
CA GLY A 97 -1.77 -10.79 -3.54
C GLY A 97 -0.83 -11.01 -4.72
N ILE A 98 -0.81 -10.10 -5.70
CA ILE A 98 0.08 -10.18 -6.87
C ILE A 98 1.54 -10.02 -6.45
N ALA A 99 1.85 -9.03 -5.62
CA ALA A 99 3.21 -8.79 -5.16
C ALA A 99 3.76 -9.99 -4.37
N PHE A 100 2.99 -10.52 -3.44
CA PHE A 100 3.39 -11.71 -2.69
C PHE A 100 3.53 -12.94 -3.61
N GLY A 101 2.56 -13.16 -4.51
CA GLY A 101 2.58 -14.28 -5.43
C GLY A 101 3.78 -14.27 -6.37
N PHE A 102 4.12 -13.10 -6.89
CA PHE A 102 5.33 -12.96 -7.72
C PHE A 102 6.60 -13.27 -6.90
N LEU A 103 6.72 -12.71 -5.68
CA LEU A 103 7.87 -12.96 -4.82
C LEU A 103 8.01 -14.45 -4.47
N TYR A 104 6.88 -15.08 -4.13
CA TYR A 104 6.85 -16.51 -3.78
C TYR A 104 7.12 -17.42 -4.99
N SER A 105 6.71 -17.02 -6.18
CA SER A 105 7.01 -17.79 -7.41
C SER A 105 8.50 -17.86 -7.75
N GLN A 106 9.31 -16.90 -7.21
CA GLN A 106 10.75 -16.91 -7.41
C GLN A 106 11.48 -17.95 -6.53
N SER A 107 10.82 -18.56 -5.54
CA SER A 107 11.42 -19.56 -4.64
C SER A 107 11.41 -21.01 -5.19
N GLY A 108 11.00 -21.21 -6.44
CA GLY A 108 10.98 -22.55 -7.08
C GLY A 108 9.83 -23.45 -6.62
N GLU A 109 8.86 -22.92 -5.90
CA GLU A 109 7.68 -23.64 -5.44
C GLU A 109 6.71 -23.95 -6.59
N SER A 110 5.83 -24.94 -6.38
CA SER A 110 4.81 -25.31 -7.37
C SER A 110 3.82 -24.16 -7.61
N ILE A 111 3.33 -24.04 -8.85
CA ILE A 111 2.36 -23.00 -9.24
C ILE A 111 1.12 -23.03 -8.34
N LEU A 112 0.61 -24.25 -8.04
CA LEU A 112 -0.56 -24.40 -7.18
C LEU A 112 -0.33 -23.79 -5.78
N ARG A 113 0.85 -24.03 -5.21
CA ARG A 113 1.22 -23.52 -3.90
C ARG A 113 1.38 -22.00 -3.93
N CYS A 114 1.99 -21.46 -4.98
CA CYS A 114 2.10 -20.01 -5.18
C CYS A 114 0.72 -19.35 -5.26
N VAL A 115 -0.20 -19.90 -6.03
CA VAL A 115 -1.57 -19.39 -6.15
C VAL A 115 -2.32 -19.48 -4.83
N ALA A 116 -2.27 -20.64 -4.14
CA ALA A 116 -2.95 -20.80 -2.86
C ALA A 116 -2.46 -19.81 -1.80
N MET A 117 -1.14 -19.63 -1.69
CA MET A 117 -0.54 -18.69 -0.74
C MET A 117 -0.85 -17.23 -1.10
N SER A 118 -0.84 -16.89 -2.38
CA SER A 118 -1.22 -15.54 -2.86
C SER A 118 -2.66 -15.22 -2.54
N LEU A 119 -3.58 -16.18 -2.75
CA LEU A 119 -4.99 -16.02 -2.42
C LEU A 119 -5.21 -15.90 -0.90
N ALA A 120 -4.47 -16.64 -0.10
CA ALA A 120 -4.52 -16.52 1.36
C ALA A 120 -4.09 -15.12 1.82
N VAL A 121 -2.96 -14.61 1.30
CA VAL A 121 -2.49 -13.24 1.60
C VAL A 121 -3.49 -12.19 1.10
N ALA A 122 -4.04 -12.37 -0.09
CA ALA A 122 -5.07 -11.48 -0.63
C ALA A 122 -6.33 -11.48 0.25
N ALA A 123 -6.81 -12.63 0.69
CA ALA A 123 -7.97 -12.74 1.57
C ALA A 123 -7.76 -12.03 2.92
N VAL A 124 -6.62 -12.26 3.57
CA VAL A 124 -6.27 -11.57 4.82
C VAL A 124 -6.18 -10.06 4.59
N THR A 125 -5.52 -9.63 3.52
CA THR A 125 -5.41 -8.20 3.18
C THR A 125 -6.80 -7.59 2.94
N PHE A 126 -7.69 -8.31 2.22
CA PHE A 126 -9.06 -7.85 1.98
C PHE A 126 -9.81 -7.63 3.29
N ILE A 127 -9.79 -8.62 4.19
CA ILE A 127 -10.50 -8.52 5.48
C ILE A 127 -10.00 -7.31 6.28
N VAL A 128 -8.67 -7.14 6.39
CA VAL A 128 -8.06 -6.04 7.15
C VAL A 128 -8.38 -4.69 6.52
N MET A 129 -8.21 -4.55 5.21
CA MET A 129 -8.44 -3.29 4.51
C MET A 129 -9.93 -2.94 4.43
N PHE A 130 -10.79 -3.93 4.18
CA PHE A 130 -12.23 -3.73 4.16
C PHE A 130 -12.73 -3.25 5.53
N TYR A 131 -12.34 -3.92 6.61
CA TYR A 131 -12.69 -3.50 7.96
C TYR A 131 -12.18 -2.09 8.27
N ARG A 132 -10.92 -1.80 7.95
CA ARG A 132 -10.31 -0.50 8.19
C ARG A 132 -11.01 0.62 7.44
N PHE A 133 -11.27 0.43 6.15
CA PHE A 133 -11.93 1.47 5.34
C PHE A 133 -13.41 1.60 5.67
N TYR A 134 -14.08 0.49 5.96
CA TYR A 134 -15.48 0.53 6.37
C TYR A 134 -15.70 1.29 7.68
N THR A 135 -14.76 1.22 8.62
CA THR A 135 -14.86 1.88 9.93
C THR A 135 -14.33 3.30 9.96
N HIS A 136 -13.47 3.71 9.01
CA HIS A 136 -12.79 5.00 9.04
C HIS A 136 -13.07 5.91 7.84
N GLU A 137 -13.80 5.42 6.84
CA GLU A 137 -14.15 6.18 5.65
C GLU A 137 -15.66 6.15 5.40
N ASP A 138 -16.20 7.25 4.84
CA ASP A 138 -17.57 7.30 4.37
C ASP A 138 -17.75 6.50 3.06
N ALA A 139 -18.99 6.42 2.54
CA ALA A 139 -19.27 5.70 1.29
C ALA A 139 -18.54 6.29 0.05
N ALA A 140 -18.09 7.54 0.13
CA ALA A 140 -17.34 8.22 -0.92
C ALA A 140 -15.82 8.06 -0.80
N GLY A 141 -15.33 7.42 0.30
CA GLY A 141 -13.89 7.22 0.55
C GLY A 141 -13.22 8.37 1.31
N HIS A 142 -13.98 9.29 1.89
CA HIS A 142 -13.44 10.35 2.72
C HIS A 142 -13.33 9.88 4.18
N ARG A 143 -12.26 10.26 4.86
CA ARG A 143 -12.06 9.91 6.28
C ARG A 143 -13.14 10.54 7.16
N ILE A 144 -13.85 9.71 7.90
CA ILE A 144 -14.75 10.14 8.98
C ILE A 144 -13.84 10.57 10.16
N ARG A 145 -14.00 11.82 10.61
CA ARG A 145 -13.33 12.36 11.79
C ARG A 145 -14.17 12.14 13.04
#